data_21330cc2e2756c9acb940b53e2607b9e
#
_entry.id   21330cc2e2756c9acb940b53e2607b9e
#
_cell.length_a   1.000
_cell.length_b   1.000
_cell.length_c   1.000
_cell.angle_alpha   90.00
_cell.angle_beta   90.00
_cell.angle_gamma   90.00
#
_symmetry.space_group_name_H-M   'P 1'
#
loop_
_entity.id
_entity.type
_entity.pdbx_description
1 polymer ?
#
loop_
_entity_poly.entity_id
_entity_poly.type
_entity_poly.pdbx_seq_one_letter_code
_entity_poly.pdbx_strand_id
1 'polypeptide(L)'
;MERRLESSSLDEHQMEELETLLKSETLPALIDSSGNKTELPKPIFEMLADIVQEIKQGHSIVMMPEDEPLTTQAAANFLGVSRQHLVDLLEKGEIDFHHVGTHRRVYFRDLKEYADKRDNARKETLDDLFEKVTDAGKYETSYQGDDS
;
A
#
# COMPACT_ATOMS: atom_id res chain seq x y z
N MET A 1 -5.97 15.31 6.79
CA MET A 1 -4.63 15.75 7.22
C MET A 1 -3.62 14.66 6.87
N GLU A 2 -2.80 14.93 5.90
CA GLU A 2 -1.73 14.01 5.49
C GLU A 2 -0.56 14.12 6.48
N ARG A 3 -0.07 12.98 6.97
CA ARG A 3 1.14 12.90 7.78
C ARG A 3 2.13 11.95 7.11
N ARG A 4 3.33 12.42 6.91
CA ARG A 4 4.43 11.65 6.34
C ARG A 4 5.48 11.36 7.41
N LEU A 5 5.89 10.12 7.51
CA LEU A 5 6.98 9.66 8.36
C LEU A 5 8.08 9.10 7.45
N GLU A 6 9.24 9.73 7.50
CA GLU A 6 10.40 9.31 6.71
C GLU A 6 11.33 8.44 7.56
N SER A 7 11.85 7.38 6.98
CA SER A 7 12.81 6.49 7.65
C SER A 7 14.05 7.22 8.14
N SER A 8 14.51 8.24 7.40
CA SER A 8 15.69 9.05 7.75
C SER A 8 15.49 9.95 8.96
N SER A 9 14.26 10.16 9.42
CA SER A 9 13.95 11.02 10.58
C SER A 9 14.00 10.30 11.92
N LEU A 10 14.24 8.98 11.91
CA LEU A 10 14.21 8.14 13.10
C LEU A 10 15.59 7.60 13.45
N ASP A 11 15.85 7.50 14.75
CA ASP A 11 17.08 6.92 15.29
C ASP A 11 17.03 5.39 15.14
N GLU A 12 18.07 4.82 14.54
CA GLU A 12 18.21 3.37 14.30
C GLU A 12 18.12 2.56 15.59
N HIS A 13 18.74 3.03 16.65
CA HIS A 13 18.72 2.37 17.97
C HIS A 13 17.30 2.32 18.56
N GLN A 14 16.56 3.43 18.47
CA GLN A 14 15.16 3.48 18.91
C GLN A 14 14.27 2.54 18.09
N MET A 15 14.54 2.41 16.80
CA MET A 15 13.81 1.49 15.93
C MET A 15 14.06 0.03 16.28
N GLU A 16 15.30 -0.34 16.65
CA GLU A 16 15.63 -1.68 17.11
C GLU A 16 14.96 -2.01 18.44
N GLU A 17 14.92 -1.06 19.37
CA GLU A 17 14.22 -1.23 20.65
C GLU A 17 12.72 -1.46 20.43
N LEU A 18 12.09 -0.66 19.56
CA LEU A 18 10.68 -0.84 19.21
C LEU A 18 10.42 -2.18 18.54
N GLU A 19 11.26 -2.60 17.62
CA GLU A 19 11.12 -3.90 16.96
C GLU A 19 11.19 -5.05 17.96
N THR A 20 12.14 -5.00 18.89
CA THR A 20 12.29 -6.01 19.93
C THR A 20 11.05 -6.10 20.81
N LEU A 21 10.50 -4.94 21.19
CA LEU A 21 9.27 -4.88 21.97
C LEU A 21 8.07 -5.43 21.20
N LEU A 22 7.96 -5.12 19.92
CA LEU A 22 6.84 -5.54 19.07
C LEU A 22 6.89 -7.02 18.70
N LYS A 23 8.05 -7.65 18.74
CA LYS A 23 8.22 -9.09 18.54
C LYS A 23 7.96 -9.92 19.81
N SER A 24 7.80 -9.28 20.97
CA SER A 24 7.50 -9.98 22.21
C SER A 24 6.09 -10.60 22.18
N GLU A 25 5.90 -11.72 22.83
CA GLU A 25 4.60 -12.40 22.90
C GLU A 25 3.57 -11.64 23.75
N THR A 26 4.04 -10.65 24.52
CA THR A 26 3.18 -9.84 25.38
C THR A 26 2.76 -8.55 24.69
N LEU A 27 1.48 -8.19 24.80
CA LEU A 27 0.98 -6.92 24.31
C LEU A 27 1.62 -5.74 25.06
N PRO A 28 2.19 -4.75 24.36
CA PRO A 28 2.77 -3.58 25.01
C PRO A 28 1.69 -2.68 25.60
N ALA A 29 2.08 -1.83 26.52
CA ALA A 29 1.21 -0.83 27.12
C ALA A 29 1.85 0.56 27.02
N LEU A 30 1.01 1.58 26.92
CA LEU A 30 1.41 2.97 27.03
C LEU A 30 1.40 3.39 28.50
N ILE A 31 2.41 4.12 28.90
CA ILE A 31 2.51 4.69 30.25
C ILE A 31 2.57 6.20 30.09
N ASP A 32 1.66 6.90 30.76
CA ASP A 32 1.69 8.36 30.80
C ASP A 32 2.74 8.90 31.79
N SER A 33 2.95 10.22 31.79
CA SER A 33 3.90 10.87 32.70
C SER A 33 3.54 10.71 34.20
N SER A 34 2.30 10.36 34.50
CA SER A 34 1.82 10.10 35.87
C SER A 34 1.95 8.65 36.29
N GLY A 35 2.43 7.78 35.40
CA GLY A 35 2.60 6.35 35.66
C GLY A 35 1.36 5.50 35.40
N ASN A 36 0.29 6.07 34.85
CA ASN A 36 -0.89 5.28 34.47
C ASN A 36 -0.59 4.43 33.25
N LYS A 37 -0.95 3.16 33.36
CA LYS A 37 -0.73 2.16 32.31
C LYS A 37 -2.00 1.88 31.53
N THR A 38 -1.95 1.98 30.22
CA THR A 38 -3.04 1.62 29.32
C THR A 38 -2.58 0.56 28.32
N GLU A 39 -3.24 -0.58 28.30
CA GLU A 39 -2.93 -1.63 27.34
C GLU A 39 -3.23 -1.18 25.92
N LEU A 40 -2.34 -1.53 24.99
CA LEU A 40 -2.51 -1.20 23.58
C LEU A 40 -3.48 -2.21 22.95
N PRO A 41 -4.59 -1.76 22.33
CA PRO A 41 -5.47 -2.66 21.61
C PRO A 41 -4.74 -3.40 20.49
N LYS A 42 -5.06 -4.69 20.30
CA LYS A 42 -4.39 -5.54 19.31
C LYS A 42 -4.33 -4.93 17.90
N PRO A 43 -5.41 -4.35 17.34
CA PRO A 43 -5.33 -3.74 16.00
C PRO A 43 -4.33 -2.58 15.91
N ILE A 44 -4.20 -1.79 16.97
CA ILE A 44 -3.24 -0.67 17.04
C ILE A 44 -1.81 -1.23 17.14
N PHE A 45 -1.61 -2.26 17.94
CA PHE A 45 -0.33 -2.96 18.04
C PHE A 45 0.13 -3.51 16.69
N GLU A 46 -0.75 -4.21 15.97
CA GLU A 46 -0.45 -4.77 14.65
C GLU A 46 -0.08 -3.67 13.64
N MET A 47 -0.81 -2.56 13.65
CA MET A 47 -0.50 -1.42 12.79
C MET A 47 0.87 -0.81 13.11
N LEU A 48 1.22 -0.67 14.40
CA LEU A 48 2.55 -0.17 14.81
C LEU A 48 3.67 -1.13 14.37
N ALA A 49 3.45 -2.44 14.49
CA ALA A 49 4.40 -3.44 14.02
C ALA A 49 4.66 -3.33 12.51
N ASP A 50 3.61 -3.17 11.72
CA ASP A 50 3.71 -2.98 10.27
C ASP A 50 4.46 -1.69 9.92
N ILE A 51 4.15 -0.58 10.59
CA ILE A 51 4.84 0.70 10.41
C ILE A 51 6.33 0.55 10.69
N VAL A 52 6.71 -0.05 11.81
CA VAL A 52 8.12 -0.24 12.18
C VAL A 52 8.84 -1.11 11.15
N GLN A 53 8.20 -2.17 10.66
CA GLN A 53 8.77 -3.06 9.65
C GLN A 53 9.02 -2.33 8.32
N GLU A 54 8.07 -1.53 7.85
CA GLU A 54 8.19 -0.75 6.61
C GLU A 54 9.31 0.30 6.71
N ILE A 55 9.40 0.99 7.85
CA ILE A 55 10.45 1.98 8.09
C ILE A 55 11.84 1.32 8.13
N LYS A 56 11.98 0.15 8.74
CA LYS A 56 13.25 -0.60 8.75
C LYS A 56 13.70 -1.02 7.35
N GLN A 57 12.77 -1.26 6.44
CA GLN A 57 13.07 -1.52 5.02
C GLN A 57 13.45 -0.25 4.24
N GLY A 58 13.45 0.92 4.88
CA GLY A 58 13.75 2.20 4.25
C GLY A 58 12.56 2.87 3.58
N HIS A 59 11.36 2.33 3.75
CA HIS A 59 10.15 2.91 3.18
C HIS A 59 9.67 4.10 4.01
N SER A 60 9.12 5.11 3.35
CA SER A 60 8.39 6.20 4.00
C SER A 60 6.91 5.83 4.12
N ILE A 61 6.30 6.21 5.24
CA ILE A 61 4.88 5.96 5.49
C ILE A 61 4.10 7.25 5.31
N VAL A 62 3.01 7.17 4.57
CA VAL A 62 2.03 8.25 4.46
C VAL A 62 0.72 7.78 5.07
N MET A 63 0.22 8.54 6.03
CA MET A 63 -1.06 8.28 6.66
C MET A 63 -2.08 9.30 6.14
N MET A 64 -3.16 8.80 5.57
CA MET A 64 -4.19 9.61 4.94
C MET A 64 -5.57 9.08 5.31
N PRO A 65 -6.53 9.93 5.69
CA PRO A 65 -7.91 9.51 5.89
C PRO A 65 -8.53 8.96 4.59
N GLU A 66 -9.38 7.97 4.70
CA GLU A 66 -10.07 7.37 3.54
C GLU A 66 -10.99 8.36 2.83
N ASP A 67 -11.52 9.32 3.57
CA ASP A 67 -12.42 10.37 3.08
C ASP A 67 -11.67 11.67 2.72
N GLU A 68 -10.35 11.65 2.59
CA GLU A 68 -9.58 12.81 2.13
C GLU A 68 -9.94 13.12 0.67
N PRO A 69 -10.46 14.35 0.39
CA PRO A 69 -10.76 14.75 -0.97
C PRO A 69 -9.49 15.20 -1.71
N LEU A 70 -9.08 14.42 -2.70
CA LEU A 70 -7.90 14.70 -3.51
C LEU A 70 -8.25 15.49 -4.77
N THR A 71 -7.34 16.37 -5.20
CA THR A 71 -7.42 17.01 -6.51
C THR A 71 -7.19 15.99 -7.62
N THR A 72 -7.62 16.30 -8.85
CA THR A 72 -7.35 15.43 -10.00
C THR A 72 -5.87 15.20 -10.23
N GLN A 73 -5.02 16.20 -9.99
CA GLN A 73 -3.58 16.06 -10.12
C GLN A 73 -2.98 15.16 -9.02
N ALA A 74 -3.40 15.33 -7.77
CA ALA A 74 -2.96 14.48 -6.66
C ALA A 74 -3.41 13.04 -6.86
N ALA A 75 -4.63 12.82 -7.31
CA ALA A 75 -5.16 11.51 -7.64
C ALA A 75 -4.39 10.83 -8.80
N ALA A 76 -4.07 11.58 -9.85
CA ALA A 76 -3.26 11.09 -10.96
C ALA A 76 -1.85 10.69 -10.50
N ASN A 77 -1.24 11.49 -9.66
CA ASN A 77 0.08 11.19 -9.07
C ASN A 77 0.03 9.92 -8.22
N PHE A 78 -1.02 9.73 -7.43
CA PHE A 78 -1.21 8.51 -6.64
C PHE A 78 -1.30 7.26 -7.52
N LEU A 79 -2.05 7.32 -8.61
CA LEU A 79 -2.20 6.19 -9.54
C LEU A 79 -1.00 6.01 -10.49
N GLY A 80 -0.09 6.98 -10.54
CA GLY A 80 1.03 6.96 -11.48
C GLY A 80 0.62 7.15 -12.94
N VAL A 81 -0.45 7.91 -13.18
CA VAL A 81 -0.99 8.20 -14.52
C VAL A 81 -0.99 9.69 -14.82
N SER A 82 -1.20 10.06 -16.07
CA SER A 82 -1.39 11.47 -16.42
C SER A 82 -2.71 12.01 -15.90
N ARG A 83 -2.78 13.33 -15.68
CA ARG A 83 -4.04 13.99 -15.28
C ARG A 83 -5.15 13.72 -16.28
N GLN A 84 -4.87 13.77 -17.58
CA GLN A 84 -5.86 13.51 -18.62
C GLN A 84 -6.38 12.08 -18.55
N HIS A 85 -5.52 11.11 -18.35
CA HIS A 85 -5.94 9.71 -18.19
C HIS A 85 -6.83 9.52 -16.96
N LEU A 86 -6.51 10.18 -15.84
CA LEU A 86 -7.37 10.18 -14.67
C LEU A 86 -8.75 10.77 -14.98
N VAL A 87 -8.80 11.92 -15.64
CA VAL A 87 -10.08 12.56 -16.04
C VAL A 87 -10.91 11.62 -16.91
N ASP A 88 -10.29 10.91 -17.83
CA ASP A 88 -10.96 9.91 -18.68
C ASP A 88 -11.55 8.77 -17.84
N LEU A 89 -10.83 8.29 -16.81
CA LEU A 89 -11.33 7.28 -15.88
C LEU A 89 -12.55 7.77 -15.08
N LEU A 90 -12.53 9.02 -14.64
CA LEU A 90 -13.67 9.64 -13.95
C LEU A 90 -14.89 9.77 -14.88
N GLU A 91 -14.71 10.21 -16.11
CA GLU A 91 -15.78 10.39 -17.10
C GLU A 91 -16.37 9.05 -17.53
N LYS A 92 -15.58 7.99 -17.59
CA LYS A 92 -16.05 6.62 -17.86
C LYS A 92 -16.79 5.99 -16.68
N GLY A 93 -16.75 6.60 -15.51
CA GLY A 93 -17.38 6.07 -14.31
C GLY A 93 -16.61 4.94 -13.65
N GLU A 94 -15.33 4.76 -13.97
CA GLU A 94 -14.47 3.73 -13.34
C GLU A 94 -14.02 4.13 -11.94
N ILE A 95 -13.98 5.41 -11.66
CA ILE A 95 -13.69 5.98 -10.33
C ILE A 95 -14.76 7.01 -10.00
N ASP A 96 -15.36 6.93 -8.84
CA ASP A 96 -16.34 7.90 -8.37
C ASP A 96 -15.65 9.22 -8.02
N PHE A 97 -16.34 10.32 -8.30
CA PHE A 97 -15.86 11.65 -7.98
C PHE A 97 -17.02 12.59 -7.66
N HIS A 98 -16.70 13.74 -7.08
CA HIS A 98 -17.66 14.79 -6.79
C HIS A 98 -17.07 16.17 -7.15
N HIS A 99 -17.91 17.18 -7.19
CA HIS A 99 -17.49 18.55 -7.44
C HIS A 99 -17.47 19.35 -6.15
N VAL A 100 -16.41 20.15 -5.99
CA VAL A 100 -16.33 21.24 -5.02
C VAL A 100 -16.21 22.52 -5.83
N GLY A 101 -17.31 23.26 -5.97
CA GLY A 101 -17.41 24.32 -6.94
C GLY A 101 -17.31 23.78 -8.37
N THR A 102 -16.37 24.27 -9.15
CA THR A 102 -16.09 23.80 -10.52
C THR A 102 -14.99 22.73 -10.58
N HIS A 103 -14.38 22.41 -9.46
CA HIS A 103 -13.26 21.48 -9.39
C HIS A 103 -13.72 20.07 -9.02
N ARG A 104 -13.21 19.07 -9.77
CA ARG A 104 -13.40 17.67 -9.44
C ARG A 104 -12.56 17.28 -8.24
N ARG A 105 -13.14 16.46 -7.34
CA ARG A 105 -12.47 15.86 -6.19
C ARG A 105 -12.77 14.38 -6.14
N VAL A 106 -11.77 13.61 -5.76
CA VAL A 106 -11.86 12.15 -5.62
C VAL A 106 -11.48 11.77 -4.20
N TYR A 107 -12.30 10.98 -3.53
CA TYR A 107 -11.94 10.46 -2.22
C TYR A 107 -10.83 9.43 -2.32
N PHE A 108 -9.92 9.45 -1.35
CA PHE A 108 -8.80 8.50 -1.31
C PHE A 108 -9.25 7.05 -1.35
N ARG A 109 -10.32 6.69 -0.63
CA ARG A 109 -10.90 5.34 -0.64
C ARG A 109 -11.28 4.85 -2.04
N ASP A 110 -11.84 5.73 -2.86
CA ASP A 110 -12.26 5.40 -4.24
C ASP A 110 -11.06 5.16 -5.16
N LEU A 111 -10.01 5.95 -4.99
CA LEU A 111 -8.73 5.75 -5.68
C LEU A 111 -8.06 4.44 -5.27
N LYS A 112 -8.03 4.16 -3.98
CA LYS A 112 -7.44 2.94 -3.44
C LYS A 112 -8.18 1.70 -3.94
N GLU A 113 -9.49 1.72 -3.92
CA GLU A 113 -10.32 0.63 -4.44
C GLU A 113 -10.02 0.36 -5.93
N TYR A 114 -9.96 1.40 -6.74
CA TYR A 114 -9.58 1.29 -8.15
C TYR A 114 -8.16 0.75 -8.32
N ALA A 115 -7.20 1.27 -7.57
CA ALA A 115 -5.80 0.82 -7.63
C ALA A 115 -5.66 -0.66 -7.27
N ASP A 116 -6.34 -1.11 -6.21
CA ASP A 116 -6.32 -2.50 -5.77
C ASP A 116 -6.93 -3.43 -6.83
N LYS A 117 -8.05 -3.06 -7.45
CA LYS A 117 -8.66 -3.81 -8.54
C LYS A 117 -7.75 -3.88 -9.77
N ARG A 118 -7.14 -2.77 -10.15
CA ARG A 118 -6.19 -2.71 -11.27
C ARG A 118 -4.98 -3.59 -11.03
N ASP A 119 -4.40 -3.53 -9.84
CA ASP A 119 -3.20 -4.28 -9.49
C ASP A 119 -3.49 -5.78 -9.38
N ASN A 120 -4.64 -6.16 -8.85
CA ASN A 120 -5.09 -7.56 -8.83
C ASN A 120 -5.32 -8.09 -10.25
N ALA A 121 -5.96 -7.34 -11.13
CA ALA A 121 -6.16 -7.73 -12.53
C ALA A 121 -4.82 -7.92 -13.27
N ARG A 122 -3.85 -7.02 -13.04
CA ARG A 122 -2.49 -7.15 -13.59
C ARG A 122 -1.78 -8.38 -13.06
N LYS A 123 -1.90 -8.68 -11.78
CA LYS A 123 -1.30 -9.86 -11.16
C LYS A 123 -1.86 -11.15 -11.75
N GLU A 124 -3.17 -11.26 -11.89
CA GLU A 124 -3.82 -12.41 -12.52
C GLU A 124 -3.34 -12.61 -13.97
N THR A 125 -3.23 -11.54 -14.75
CA THR A 125 -2.73 -11.58 -16.13
C THR A 125 -1.28 -12.05 -16.18
N LEU A 126 -0.42 -11.59 -15.28
CA LEU A 126 0.98 -12.02 -15.18
C LEU A 126 1.10 -13.48 -14.76
N ASP A 127 0.28 -13.94 -13.81
CA ASP A 127 0.24 -15.34 -13.39
C ASP A 127 -0.19 -16.26 -14.56
N ASP A 128 -1.20 -15.86 -15.33
CA ASP A 128 -1.64 -16.60 -16.53
C ASP A 128 -0.54 -16.66 -17.61
N LEU A 129 0.16 -15.55 -17.86
CA LEU A 129 1.30 -15.51 -18.78
C LEU A 129 2.44 -16.41 -18.30
N PHE A 130 2.72 -16.40 -16.99
CA PHE A 130 3.77 -17.22 -16.40
C PHE A 130 3.46 -18.71 -16.53
N GLU A 131 2.22 -19.14 -16.31
CA GLU A 131 1.77 -20.51 -16.53
C GLU A 131 1.93 -20.93 -18.00
N LYS A 132 1.52 -20.09 -18.95
CA LYS A 132 1.66 -20.33 -20.39
C LYS A 132 3.14 -20.47 -20.80
N VAL A 133 4.02 -19.64 -20.29
CA VAL A 133 5.46 -19.72 -20.56
C VAL A 133 6.06 -20.99 -19.95
N THR A 134 5.65 -21.37 -18.75
CA THR A 134 6.11 -22.60 -18.08
C THR A 134 5.66 -23.83 -18.83
N ASP A 135 4.42 -23.88 -19.30
CA ASP A 135 3.88 -24.99 -20.10
C ASP A 135 4.59 -25.10 -21.47
N ALA A 136 4.85 -23.97 -22.14
CA ALA A 136 5.64 -23.94 -23.37
C ALA A 136 7.08 -24.42 -23.14
N GLY A 137 7.70 -24.06 -22.04
CA GLY A 137 9.04 -24.54 -21.66
C GLY A 137 9.08 -26.03 -21.37
N LYS A 138 8.03 -26.62 -20.83
CA LYS A 138 7.90 -28.08 -20.66
C LYS A 138 7.78 -28.82 -21.98
N TYR A 139 7.12 -28.23 -22.96
CA TYR A 139 7.03 -28.82 -24.31
C TYR A 139 8.36 -28.81 -25.04
N GLU A 140 9.16 -27.78 -24.90
CA GLU A 140 10.51 -27.69 -25.49
C GLU A 140 11.47 -28.71 -24.88
N THR A 141 11.43 -28.93 -23.58
CA THR A 141 12.29 -29.93 -22.91
C THR A 141 11.92 -31.36 -23.25
N SER A 142 10.70 -31.67 -23.65
CA SER A 142 10.30 -33.00 -24.10
C SER A 142 10.71 -33.32 -25.55
N TYR A 143 11.01 -32.27 -26.34
CA TYR A 143 11.42 -32.43 -27.74
C TYR A 143 12.94 -32.70 -27.91
N GLN A 144 13.76 -32.42 -26.88
CA GLN A 144 15.21 -32.65 -26.90
C GLN A 144 15.59 -34.13 -26.56
N GLY A 145 14.65 -34.98 -26.29
CA GLY A 145 14.88 -36.36 -25.89
C GLY A 145 14.89 -37.41 -26.99
N ASP A 146 14.67 -37.05 -28.25
CA ASP A 146 14.43 -38.02 -29.31
C ASP A 146 15.36 -37.92 -30.54
N ASP A 147 16.52 -37.32 -30.36
CA ASP A 147 17.61 -37.36 -31.36
C ASP A 147 18.77 -38.24 -30.87
N SER A 148 18.52 -39.51 -30.79
CA SER A 148 19.60 -40.50 -30.71
C SER A 148 19.29 -41.68 -31.59
#